data_0256d8e8c6cc0816f3048783f4a235ef
#
_entry.id   0256d8e8c6cc0816f3048783f4a235ef
#
_cell.length_a   1.000
_cell.length_b   1.000
_cell.length_c   1.000
_cell.angle_alpha   90.00
_cell.angle_beta   90.00
_cell.angle_gamma   90.00
#
_symmetry.space_group_name_H-M   'P 1'
#
loop_
_entity.id
_entity.type
_entity.pdbx_description
1 polymer ?
#
loop_
_entity_poly.entity_id
_entity_poly.type
_entity_poly.pdbx_seq_one_letter_code
_entity_poly.pdbx_strand_id
1 'polypeptide(L)'
;MKTKKPDIKVVAVSVIGAMHAHKDLPCQDYYKHVRGRNFVAIVSDGAGSAKYGKIGARTVCETLCDLLKNADFKHAREKVLKALKITREKLMRHRLNKTKDEKGIADFAATVVGIVHHKDEGLFFHIGDGAAIALKDDGYENFVASRPENGNFACETFFYTQQAWAENLRFTSFSNAHTIFLMSDGLTNFSF
;
A
#
# COMPACT_ATOMS: atom_id res chain seq x y z
N MET A 1 -6.57 -34.37 7.04
CA MET A 1 -7.62 -33.36 7.27
C MET A 1 -7.32 -32.13 6.39
N LYS A 2 -8.22 -31.76 5.48
CA LYS A 2 -8.09 -30.49 4.74
C LYS A 2 -8.42 -29.37 5.71
N THR A 3 -7.42 -28.62 6.17
CA THR A 3 -7.63 -27.42 6.98
C THR A 3 -8.43 -26.44 6.13
N LYS A 4 -9.65 -26.15 6.55
CA LYS A 4 -10.51 -25.14 5.92
C LYS A 4 -9.76 -23.81 5.95
N LYS A 5 -9.48 -23.22 4.78
CA LYS A 5 -8.88 -21.87 4.74
C LYS A 5 -9.78 -20.92 5.53
N PRO A 6 -9.23 -20.07 6.40
CA PRO A 6 -10.04 -19.11 7.14
C PRO A 6 -10.82 -18.24 6.15
N ASP A 7 -12.09 -18.01 6.45
CA ASP A 7 -12.95 -17.17 5.63
C ASP A 7 -12.64 -15.70 5.95
N ILE A 8 -11.84 -15.05 5.09
CA ILE A 8 -11.50 -13.65 5.26
C ILE A 8 -12.66 -12.81 4.71
N LYS A 9 -13.31 -12.05 5.59
CA LYS A 9 -14.26 -11.01 5.19
C LYS A 9 -13.50 -9.72 4.92
N VAL A 10 -13.83 -9.05 3.82
CA VAL A 10 -13.21 -7.77 3.45
C VAL A 10 -14.29 -6.70 3.37
N VAL A 11 -14.05 -5.59 4.04
CA VAL A 11 -14.81 -4.35 3.87
C VAL A 11 -13.82 -3.31 3.36
N ALA A 12 -14.14 -2.65 2.26
CA ALA A 12 -13.28 -1.64 1.67
C ALA A 12 -14.12 -0.47 1.15
N VAL A 13 -13.64 0.74 1.40
CA VAL A 13 -14.31 1.98 0.98
C VAL A 13 -13.25 3.00 0.57
N SER A 14 -13.56 3.82 -0.42
CA SER A 14 -12.80 5.01 -0.79
C SER A 14 -13.77 6.17 -0.91
N VAL A 15 -13.47 7.25 -0.20
CA VAL A 15 -14.31 8.46 -0.18
C VAL A 15 -13.45 9.64 -0.62
N ILE A 16 -14.01 10.47 -1.50
CA ILE A 16 -13.33 11.68 -1.94
C ILE A 16 -13.22 12.66 -0.77
N GLY A 17 -12.03 13.20 -0.54
CA GLY A 17 -11.81 14.24 0.47
C GLY A 17 -12.56 15.54 0.12
N ALA A 18 -13.06 16.27 1.14
CA ALA A 18 -13.85 17.49 0.97
C ALA A 18 -13.14 18.54 0.08
N MET A 19 -11.83 18.72 0.23
CA MET A 19 -11.05 19.65 -0.59
C MET A 19 -11.01 19.25 -2.07
N HIS A 20 -10.94 17.95 -2.38
CA HIS A 20 -10.98 17.46 -3.76
C HIS A 20 -12.39 17.62 -4.35
N ALA A 21 -13.43 17.34 -3.55
CA ALA A 21 -14.81 17.53 -3.97
C ALA A 21 -15.13 19.00 -4.30
N HIS A 22 -14.63 19.96 -3.49
CA HIS A 22 -14.78 21.38 -3.77
C HIS A 22 -14.07 21.86 -5.05
N LYS A 23 -13.02 21.17 -5.48
CA LYS A 23 -12.24 21.52 -6.67
C LYS A 23 -12.58 20.68 -7.89
N ASP A 24 -13.65 19.88 -7.83
CA ASP A 24 -14.01 18.88 -8.86
C ASP A 24 -12.86 17.96 -9.28
N LEU A 25 -11.93 17.69 -8.34
CA LEU A 25 -10.81 16.77 -8.56
C LEU A 25 -11.25 15.34 -8.25
N PRO A 26 -10.86 14.35 -9.07
CA PRO A 26 -11.18 12.96 -8.77
C PRO A 26 -10.42 12.46 -7.53
N CYS A 27 -11.02 11.52 -6.79
CA CYS A 27 -10.30 10.78 -5.76
C CYS A 27 -9.04 10.13 -6.35
N GLN A 28 -7.89 10.38 -5.74
CA GLN A 28 -6.59 9.86 -6.20
C GLN A 28 -6.19 8.57 -5.47
N ASP A 29 -6.90 8.22 -4.42
CA ASP A 29 -6.72 6.96 -3.72
C ASP A 29 -7.14 5.76 -4.58
N TYR A 30 -6.47 4.66 -4.36
CA TYR A 30 -6.82 3.38 -4.95
C TYR A 30 -6.54 2.24 -3.97
N TYR A 31 -7.40 1.24 -3.97
CA TYR A 31 -7.16 0.00 -3.24
C TYR A 31 -7.44 -1.22 -4.10
N LYS A 32 -6.78 -2.31 -3.78
CA LYS A 32 -7.03 -3.61 -4.37
C LYS A 32 -6.73 -4.71 -3.37
N HIS A 33 -7.54 -5.75 -3.40
CA HIS A 33 -7.24 -6.99 -2.70
C HIS A 33 -7.43 -8.19 -3.62
N VAL A 34 -6.73 -9.28 -3.31
CA VAL A 34 -6.81 -10.51 -4.08
C VAL A 34 -6.50 -11.70 -3.18
N ARG A 35 -7.15 -12.81 -3.46
CA ARG A 35 -6.89 -14.08 -2.78
C ARG A 35 -6.30 -15.08 -3.78
N GLY A 36 -5.15 -15.63 -3.45
CA GLY A 36 -4.48 -16.72 -4.14
C GLY A 36 -3.95 -17.72 -3.11
N ARG A 37 -2.68 -18.10 -3.21
CA ARG A 37 -1.95 -18.80 -2.16
C ARG A 37 -1.85 -17.92 -0.91
N ASN A 38 -1.61 -16.62 -1.12
CA ASN A 38 -1.66 -15.58 -0.11
C ASN A 38 -2.93 -14.73 -0.28
N PHE A 39 -3.37 -14.11 0.81
CA PHE A 39 -4.22 -12.93 0.74
C PHE A 39 -3.32 -11.71 0.65
N VAL A 40 -3.58 -10.84 -0.32
CA VAL A 40 -2.85 -9.58 -0.54
C VAL A 40 -3.86 -8.46 -0.60
N ALA A 41 -3.65 -7.41 0.19
CA ALA A 41 -4.43 -6.18 0.10
C ALA A 41 -3.49 -4.98 0.13
N ILE A 42 -3.83 -3.95 -0.62
CA ILE A 42 -3.01 -2.74 -0.77
C ILE A 42 -3.92 -1.53 -0.86
N VAL A 43 -3.53 -0.48 -0.16
CA VAL A 43 -4.07 0.87 -0.24
C VAL A 43 -2.94 1.79 -0.71
N SER A 44 -3.23 2.74 -1.56
CA SER A 44 -2.28 3.71 -2.07
C SER A 44 -2.98 5.03 -2.30
N ASP A 45 -2.38 6.10 -1.78
CA ASP A 45 -2.79 7.47 -2.00
C ASP A 45 -1.92 8.08 -3.10
N GLY A 46 -2.56 8.62 -4.15
CA GLY A 46 -1.91 9.35 -5.21
C GLY A 46 -1.72 10.81 -4.83
N ALA A 47 -0.48 11.29 -4.77
CA ALA A 47 -0.19 12.66 -4.35
C ALA A 47 -1.02 13.70 -5.13
N GLY A 48 -1.69 14.59 -4.40
CA GLY A 48 -2.52 15.66 -4.96
C GLY A 48 -1.75 16.64 -5.86
N SER A 49 -0.44 16.75 -5.64
CA SER A 49 0.48 17.56 -6.48
C SER A 49 0.96 16.83 -7.73
N ALA A 50 0.80 15.50 -7.81
CA ALA A 50 1.25 14.72 -8.94
C ALA A 50 0.23 14.72 -10.07
N LYS A 51 0.71 14.94 -11.30
CA LYS A 51 -0.14 15.03 -12.49
C LYS A 51 -0.96 13.75 -12.75
N TYR A 52 -0.40 12.60 -12.38
CA TYR A 52 -0.97 11.29 -12.62
C TYR A 52 -0.95 10.41 -11.35
N GLY A 53 -1.11 11.01 -10.15
CA GLY A 53 -1.07 10.31 -8.86
C GLY A 53 -2.02 9.11 -8.82
N LYS A 54 -3.26 9.26 -9.26
CA LYS A 54 -4.23 8.15 -9.36
C LYS A 54 -3.73 6.97 -10.21
N ILE A 55 -3.01 7.24 -11.30
CA ILE A 55 -2.43 6.17 -12.14
C ILE A 55 -1.30 5.48 -11.39
N GLY A 56 -0.49 6.24 -10.65
CA GLY A 56 0.54 5.70 -9.77
C GLY A 56 -0.05 4.77 -8.71
N ALA A 57 -1.03 5.26 -7.95
CA ALA A 57 -1.74 4.50 -6.92
C ALA A 57 -2.37 3.21 -7.48
N ARG A 58 -3.06 3.30 -8.60
CA ARG A 58 -3.65 2.14 -9.28
C ARG A 58 -2.59 1.15 -9.74
N THR A 59 -1.50 1.62 -10.36
CA THR A 59 -0.46 0.76 -10.92
C THR A 59 0.23 -0.06 -9.83
N VAL A 60 0.53 0.54 -8.68
CA VAL A 60 1.16 -0.17 -7.56
C VAL A 60 0.23 -1.23 -6.99
N CYS A 61 -1.03 -0.89 -6.71
CA CYS A 61 -2.01 -1.83 -6.17
C CYS A 61 -2.23 -3.03 -7.10
N GLU A 62 -2.44 -2.80 -8.40
CA GLU A 62 -2.65 -3.86 -9.37
C GLU A 62 -1.43 -4.75 -9.53
N THR A 63 -0.25 -4.15 -9.70
CA THR A 63 0.99 -4.91 -9.95
C THR A 63 1.39 -5.76 -8.76
N LEU A 64 1.39 -5.20 -7.54
CA LEU A 64 1.77 -5.94 -6.36
C LEU A 64 0.76 -7.06 -6.03
N CYS A 65 -0.54 -6.80 -6.12
CA CYS A 65 -1.56 -7.84 -5.94
C CYS A 65 -1.33 -9.02 -6.89
N ASP A 66 -1.06 -8.75 -8.17
CA ASP A 66 -0.88 -9.80 -9.17
C ASP A 66 0.40 -10.60 -8.96
N LEU A 67 1.49 -9.97 -8.55
CA LEU A 67 2.78 -10.62 -8.36
C LEU A 67 2.87 -11.35 -7.00
N LEU A 68 2.19 -10.85 -5.95
CA LEU A 68 2.34 -11.38 -4.59
C LEU A 68 1.32 -12.45 -4.22
N LYS A 69 0.15 -12.53 -4.88
CA LYS A 69 -0.93 -13.48 -4.54
C LYS A 69 -0.50 -14.95 -4.51
N ASN A 70 0.49 -15.34 -5.33
CA ASN A 70 1.00 -16.70 -5.40
C ASN A 70 2.49 -16.80 -5.08
N ALA A 71 3.11 -15.72 -4.60
CA ALA A 71 4.52 -15.70 -4.21
C ALA A 71 4.79 -16.63 -3.01
N ASP A 72 6.03 -17.10 -2.90
CA ASP A 72 6.46 -17.81 -1.69
C ASP A 72 6.57 -16.83 -0.53
N PHE A 73 5.77 -17.06 0.53
CA PHE A 73 5.70 -16.18 1.70
C PHE A 73 7.03 -16.11 2.46
N LYS A 74 7.83 -17.18 2.47
CA LYS A 74 9.16 -17.17 3.10
C LYS A 74 10.09 -16.08 2.55
N HIS A 75 9.89 -15.71 1.28
CA HIS A 75 10.64 -14.68 0.57
C HIS A 75 9.79 -13.41 0.31
N ALA A 76 8.75 -13.18 1.12
CA ALA A 76 7.80 -12.10 0.89
C ALA A 76 8.46 -10.73 0.77
N ARG A 77 9.46 -10.42 1.62
CA ARG A 77 10.21 -9.14 1.56
C ARG A 77 10.90 -8.94 0.22
N GLU A 78 11.64 -9.94 -0.26
CA GLU A 78 12.32 -9.89 -1.57
C GLU A 78 11.32 -9.78 -2.72
N LYS A 79 10.18 -10.49 -2.61
CA LYS A 79 9.13 -10.44 -3.63
C LYS A 79 8.46 -9.08 -3.69
N VAL A 80 8.24 -8.41 -2.54
CA VAL A 80 7.72 -7.04 -2.49
C VAL A 80 8.70 -6.06 -3.13
N LEU A 81 9.99 -6.12 -2.77
CA LEU A 81 11.03 -5.29 -3.40
C LEU A 81 11.07 -5.47 -4.92
N LYS A 82 11.05 -6.72 -5.39
CA LYS A 82 11.01 -7.01 -6.82
C LYS A 82 9.75 -6.48 -7.49
N ALA A 83 8.60 -6.63 -6.84
CA ALA A 83 7.32 -6.16 -7.37
C ALA A 83 7.27 -4.62 -7.46
N LEU A 84 7.83 -3.91 -6.49
CA LEU A 84 7.97 -2.45 -6.52
C LEU A 84 8.90 -2.01 -7.67
N LYS A 85 10.04 -2.67 -7.87
CA LYS A 85 10.92 -2.41 -9.02
C LYS A 85 10.18 -2.56 -10.34
N ILE A 86 9.45 -3.67 -10.53
CA ILE A 86 8.64 -3.92 -11.73
C ILE A 86 7.57 -2.82 -11.90
N THR A 87 6.95 -2.37 -10.81
CA THR A 87 5.97 -1.28 -10.85
C THR A 87 6.60 0.01 -11.36
N ARG A 88 7.77 0.39 -10.82
CA ARG A 88 8.52 1.56 -11.28
C ARG A 88 8.91 1.47 -12.75
N GLU A 89 9.39 0.31 -13.21
CA GLU A 89 9.69 0.07 -14.60
C GLU A 89 8.45 0.20 -15.52
N LYS A 90 7.27 -0.23 -15.07
CA LYS A 90 6.02 -0.01 -15.80
C LYS A 90 5.70 1.49 -15.92
N LEU A 91 5.90 2.27 -14.86
CA LEU A 91 5.69 3.71 -14.90
C LEU A 91 6.72 4.43 -15.77
N MET A 92 7.98 3.99 -15.77
CA MET A 92 8.99 4.54 -16.69
C MET A 92 8.58 4.35 -18.16
N ARG A 93 7.97 3.23 -18.50
CA ARG A 93 7.50 2.92 -19.86
C ARG A 93 6.08 3.42 -20.14
N HIS A 94 5.40 3.98 -19.16
CA HIS A 94 4.03 4.43 -19.34
C HIS A 94 3.93 5.52 -20.41
N ARG A 95 2.88 5.45 -21.24
CA ARG A 95 2.69 6.39 -22.36
C ARG A 95 2.66 7.88 -21.98
N LEU A 96 2.22 8.18 -20.76
CA LEU A 96 2.15 9.55 -20.22
C LEU A 96 3.50 10.03 -19.64
N ASN A 97 4.45 9.14 -19.43
CA ASN A 97 5.80 9.50 -19.03
C ASN A 97 6.61 9.89 -20.28
N LYS A 98 6.73 11.18 -20.54
CA LYS A 98 7.40 11.71 -21.75
C LYS A 98 8.91 11.46 -21.74
N THR A 99 9.54 11.49 -20.57
CA THR A 99 10.99 11.32 -20.41
C THR A 99 11.41 9.84 -20.46
N LYS A 100 10.50 8.92 -20.14
CA LYS A 100 10.74 7.47 -20.04
C LYS A 100 11.87 7.10 -19.06
N ASP A 101 12.08 7.91 -18.06
CA ASP A 101 13.10 7.74 -17.03
C ASP A 101 12.53 7.93 -15.62
N GLU A 102 13.42 7.86 -14.61
CA GLU A 102 13.03 8.01 -13.20
C GLU A 102 12.50 9.42 -12.86
N LYS A 103 12.94 10.46 -13.55
CA LYS A 103 12.41 11.81 -13.33
C LYS A 103 10.95 11.89 -13.73
N GLY A 104 10.58 11.23 -14.82
CA GLY A 104 9.21 11.18 -15.31
C GLY A 104 8.25 10.41 -14.42
N ILE A 105 8.71 9.48 -13.57
CA ILE A 105 7.82 8.78 -12.67
C ILE A 105 7.39 9.61 -11.44
N ALA A 106 8.02 10.75 -11.17
CA ALA A 106 7.57 11.68 -10.14
C ALA A 106 6.14 12.21 -10.43
N ASP A 107 5.74 12.31 -11.69
CA ASP A 107 4.37 12.66 -12.08
C ASP A 107 3.31 11.62 -11.62
N PHE A 108 3.73 10.43 -11.22
CA PHE A 108 2.89 9.34 -10.73
C PHE A 108 3.05 9.12 -9.21
N ALA A 109 3.49 10.14 -8.47
CA ALA A 109 3.77 10.02 -7.05
C ALA A 109 2.59 9.42 -6.29
N ALA A 110 2.86 8.37 -5.51
CA ALA A 110 1.88 7.69 -4.69
C ALA A 110 2.55 6.94 -3.53
N THR A 111 1.82 6.78 -2.44
CA THR A 111 2.19 5.98 -1.27
C THR A 111 1.94 4.49 -1.53
N VAL A 112 2.33 3.63 -0.60
CA VAL A 112 1.91 2.24 -0.58
C VAL A 112 1.82 1.70 0.85
N VAL A 113 0.67 1.21 1.23
CA VAL A 113 0.43 0.44 2.45
C VAL A 113 -0.15 -0.89 2.04
N GLY A 114 0.55 -1.97 2.33
CA GLY A 114 0.12 -3.29 1.87
C GLY A 114 0.40 -4.40 2.86
N ILE A 115 -0.28 -5.51 2.63
CA ILE A 115 -0.12 -6.76 3.38
C ILE A 115 0.02 -7.94 2.42
N VAL A 116 0.92 -8.85 2.78
CA VAL A 116 0.89 -10.25 2.34
C VAL A 116 0.58 -11.10 3.56
N HIS A 117 -0.52 -11.85 3.53
CA HIS A 117 -0.96 -12.71 4.62
C HIS A 117 -1.06 -14.15 4.14
N HIS A 118 -0.45 -15.07 4.88
CA HIS A 118 -0.41 -16.49 4.60
C HIS A 118 -0.69 -17.30 5.87
N LYS A 119 -1.79 -18.02 5.93
CA LYS A 119 -2.26 -18.75 7.12
C LYS A 119 -2.40 -17.79 8.31
N ASP A 120 -1.56 -17.97 9.34
CA ASP A 120 -1.59 -17.17 10.57
C ASP A 120 -0.50 -16.08 10.59
N GLU A 121 0.31 -15.96 9.54
CA GLU A 121 1.41 -15.01 9.45
C GLU A 121 1.10 -13.89 8.46
N GLY A 122 1.52 -12.68 8.78
CA GLY A 122 1.37 -11.51 7.94
C GLY A 122 2.63 -10.65 7.90
N LEU A 123 2.80 -9.96 6.78
CA LEU A 123 3.86 -9.01 6.55
C LEU A 123 3.26 -7.73 5.99
N PHE A 124 3.29 -6.65 6.76
CA PHE A 124 3.07 -5.31 6.24
C PHE A 124 4.29 -4.81 5.48
N PHE A 125 4.05 -4.10 4.40
CA PHE A 125 5.06 -3.33 3.67
C PHE A 125 4.51 -1.92 3.41
N HIS A 126 5.34 -0.89 3.65
CA HIS A 126 4.82 0.45 3.78
C HIS A 126 5.83 1.50 3.32
N ILE A 127 5.37 2.46 2.51
CA ILE A 127 6.05 3.72 2.15
C ILE A 127 4.99 4.82 2.22
N GLY A 128 5.19 5.83 3.05
CA GLY A 128 4.33 7.01 3.17
C GLY A 128 3.67 7.17 4.52
N ASP A 129 2.64 7.97 4.58
CA ASP A 129 1.94 8.49 5.75
C ASP A 129 0.60 7.81 6.06
N GLY A 130 0.24 6.77 5.30
CA GLY A 130 -0.84 5.88 5.65
C GLY A 130 -0.51 5.01 6.88
N ALA A 131 -1.32 4.00 7.18
CA ALA A 131 -1.09 3.10 8.29
C ALA A 131 -1.62 1.69 8.04
N ALA A 132 -1.06 0.72 8.78
CA ALA A 132 -1.57 -0.64 8.86
C ALA A 132 -1.58 -1.12 10.31
N ILE A 133 -2.65 -1.79 10.73
CA ILE A 133 -2.84 -2.31 12.08
C ILE A 133 -3.33 -3.76 12.00
N ALA A 134 -2.74 -4.64 12.80
CA ALA A 134 -3.16 -6.02 13.01
C ALA A 134 -3.54 -6.21 14.47
N LEU A 135 -4.82 -6.41 14.75
CA LEU A 135 -5.34 -6.76 16.07
C LEU A 135 -5.24 -8.26 16.28
N LYS A 136 -4.70 -8.70 17.42
CA LYS A 136 -4.45 -10.11 17.72
C LYS A 136 -5.60 -10.81 18.42
N ASP A 137 -6.43 -10.06 19.12
CA ASP A 137 -7.57 -10.52 19.89
C ASP A 137 -8.73 -9.53 19.77
N ASP A 138 -9.84 -9.79 20.46
CA ASP A 138 -11.01 -8.91 20.48
C ASP A 138 -10.78 -7.62 21.30
N GLY A 139 -9.64 -7.53 21.99
CA GLY A 139 -9.20 -6.33 22.70
C GLY A 139 -8.35 -5.43 21.81
N TYR A 140 -8.53 -4.12 21.93
CA TYR A 140 -7.75 -3.13 21.18
C TYR A 140 -6.34 -2.91 21.73
N GLU A 141 -5.99 -3.57 22.85
CA GLU A 141 -4.70 -3.37 23.54
C GLU A 141 -3.56 -4.18 22.94
N ASN A 142 -3.87 -5.30 22.25
CA ASN A 142 -2.87 -6.21 21.71
C ASN A 142 -2.82 -6.10 20.17
N PHE A 143 -2.00 -5.21 19.66
CA PHE A 143 -1.89 -4.97 18.23
C PHE A 143 -0.44 -4.82 17.75
N VAL A 144 -0.25 -4.99 16.46
CA VAL A 144 0.98 -4.66 15.74
C VAL A 144 0.64 -3.60 14.70
N ALA A 145 1.38 -2.49 14.68
CA ALA A 145 1.14 -1.41 13.74
C ALA A 145 2.36 -1.11 12.86
N SER A 146 2.11 -0.81 11.60
CA SER A 146 3.01 -0.05 10.73
C SER A 146 2.52 1.39 10.70
N ARG A 147 3.19 2.25 11.48
CA ARG A 147 2.77 3.63 11.70
C ARG A 147 3.10 4.53 10.51
N PRO A 148 2.39 5.67 10.37
CA PRO A 148 2.76 6.70 9.41
C PRO A 148 4.22 7.13 9.57
N GLU A 149 4.87 7.48 8.47
CA GLU A 149 6.18 8.10 8.46
C GLU A 149 6.17 9.27 7.49
N ASN A 150 6.37 10.43 8.04
CA ASN A 150 6.56 11.67 7.29
C ASN A 150 8.06 11.97 7.19
N GLY A 151 8.45 12.79 6.21
CA GLY A 151 9.80 13.33 6.10
C GLY A 151 10.16 14.26 7.26
N ASN A 152 11.23 15.01 7.11
CA ASN A 152 11.72 15.95 8.14
C ASN A 152 10.71 17.07 8.46
N PHE A 153 9.74 17.30 7.59
CA PHE A 153 8.64 18.25 7.77
C PHE A 153 7.30 17.52 7.74
N ALA A 154 6.35 17.94 8.57
CA ALA A 154 5.02 17.35 8.68
C ALA A 154 4.21 17.30 7.37
N CYS A 155 4.61 18.07 6.35
CA CYS A 155 4.01 18.09 5.01
C CYS A 155 4.78 17.28 3.97
N GLU A 156 5.84 16.57 4.37
CA GLU A 156 6.68 15.80 3.46
C GLU A 156 6.33 14.32 3.54
N THR A 157 5.72 13.80 2.48
CA THR A 157 5.34 12.38 2.37
C THR A 157 6.34 11.62 1.50
N PHE A 158 6.67 10.40 1.90
CA PHE A 158 7.48 9.50 1.10
C PHE A 158 6.63 8.75 0.06
N PHE A 159 7.14 8.66 -1.17
CA PHE A 159 6.48 7.97 -2.26
C PHE A 159 7.35 6.85 -2.84
N TYR A 160 6.73 5.74 -3.24
CA TYR A 160 7.44 4.63 -3.88
C TYR A 160 8.04 5.01 -5.25
N THR A 161 7.66 6.17 -5.79
CA THR A 161 8.19 6.72 -7.03
C THR A 161 9.44 7.59 -6.86
N GLN A 162 9.81 7.95 -5.64
CA GLN A 162 11.04 8.70 -5.34
C GLN A 162 12.29 7.84 -5.58
N GLN A 163 13.45 8.49 -5.74
CA GLN A 163 14.72 7.80 -5.96
C GLN A 163 15.11 6.95 -4.74
N ALA A 164 14.97 7.48 -3.53
CA ALA A 164 15.28 6.80 -2.26
C ALA A 164 14.17 5.87 -1.75
N TRP A 165 13.23 5.43 -2.59
CA TRP A 165 12.07 4.65 -2.19
C TRP A 165 12.40 3.37 -1.40
N ALA A 166 13.52 2.73 -1.73
CA ALA A 166 13.91 1.48 -1.09
C ALA A 166 14.39 1.69 0.35
N GLU A 167 14.94 2.86 0.68
CA GLU A 167 15.37 3.26 2.01
C GLU A 167 14.16 3.56 2.90
N ASN A 168 13.08 4.07 2.31
CA ASN A 168 11.82 4.39 3.00
C ASN A 168 10.86 3.19 3.08
N LEU A 169 11.22 2.04 2.50
CA LEU A 169 10.37 0.84 2.55
C LEU A 169 10.54 0.11 3.88
N ARG A 170 9.48 0.09 4.64
CA ARG A 170 9.41 -0.58 5.94
C ARG A 170 8.67 -1.89 5.86
N PHE A 171 9.07 -2.83 6.71
CA PHE A 171 8.43 -4.12 6.86
C PHE A 171 8.10 -4.39 8.32
N THR A 172 6.86 -4.78 8.60
CA THR A 172 6.40 -5.16 9.93
C THR A 172 5.76 -6.53 9.87
N SER A 173 6.34 -7.51 10.53
CA SER A 173 5.83 -8.88 10.60
C SER A 173 4.90 -9.04 11.80
N PHE A 174 3.84 -9.83 11.64
CA PHE A 174 2.92 -10.19 12.71
C PHE A 174 2.38 -11.61 12.53
N SER A 175 1.77 -12.15 13.56
CA SER A 175 1.10 -13.45 13.52
C SER A 175 -0.20 -13.43 14.33
N ASN A 176 -1.09 -14.38 14.03
CA ASN A 176 -2.35 -14.60 14.75
C ASN A 176 -3.23 -13.34 14.84
N ALA A 177 -3.35 -12.60 13.73
CA ALA A 177 -4.22 -11.45 13.66
C ALA A 177 -5.67 -11.87 13.42
N HIS A 178 -6.59 -11.31 14.22
CA HIS A 178 -8.03 -11.47 14.08
C HIS A 178 -8.61 -10.44 13.08
N THR A 179 -8.15 -9.20 13.19
CA THR A 179 -8.61 -8.10 12.33
C THR A 179 -7.42 -7.30 11.81
N ILE A 180 -7.50 -6.89 10.56
CA ILE A 180 -6.43 -6.13 9.90
C ILE A 180 -7.03 -4.89 9.25
N PHE A 181 -6.43 -3.73 9.51
CA PHE A 181 -6.77 -2.45 8.89
C PHE A 181 -5.61 -1.99 8.00
N LEU A 182 -5.95 -1.48 6.82
CA LEU A 182 -5.06 -0.73 5.95
C LEU A 182 -5.76 0.59 5.63
N MET A 183 -5.06 1.71 5.75
CA MET A 183 -5.65 3.04 5.56
C MET A 183 -4.67 4.01 4.91
N SER A 184 -5.19 4.96 4.12
CA SER A 184 -4.47 6.16 3.69
C SER A 184 -4.48 7.22 4.79
N ASP A 185 -3.76 8.33 4.60
CA ASP A 185 -3.59 9.41 5.57
C ASP A 185 -4.89 10.05 6.07
N GLY A 186 -5.93 10.07 5.23
CA GLY A 186 -7.24 10.62 5.60
C GLY A 186 -7.89 10.01 6.84
N LEU A 187 -7.43 8.83 7.29
CA LEU A 187 -7.91 8.14 8.49
C LEU A 187 -6.86 8.06 9.61
N THR A 188 -5.60 8.37 9.36
CA THR A 188 -4.52 8.19 10.35
C THR A 188 -4.69 9.08 11.58
N ASN A 189 -5.19 10.30 11.42
CA ASN A 189 -5.47 11.22 12.55
C ASN A 189 -6.56 10.73 13.52
N PHE A 190 -7.33 9.72 13.15
CA PHE A 190 -8.36 9.11 13.99
C PHE A 190 -7.93 7.77 14.58
N SER A 191 -6.75 7.27 14.23
CA SER A 191 -6.31 5.89 14.54
C SER A 191 -5.06 5.83 15.43
N PHE A 192 -4.35 6.95 15.62
CA PHE A 192 -3.12 7.05 16.40
C PHE A 192 -3.12 8.28 17.31
#